data_01ef4c60908dcb7f7821ee1e32776d3d
#
_entry.id   01ef4c60908dcb7f7821ee1e32776d3d
#
_cell.length_a   1.000
_cell.length_b   1.000
_cell.length_c   1.000
_cell.angle_alpha   90.00
_cell.angle_beta   90.00
_cell.angle_gamma   90.00
#
_symmetry.space_group_name_H-M   'P 1'
#
loop_
_entity.id
_entity.type
_entity.pdbx_description
1 polymer ?
#
loop_
_entity_poly.entity_id
_entity_poly.type
_entity_poly.pdbx_seq_one_letter_code
_entity_poly.pdbx_strand_id
1 'polypeptide(L)'
;MPEQLSPPLLALWHDGKGDWKTAHDLIDHLNDRASAHVHAYLHRKEGDLWNADYWYQRAGKSAPDQSLEKEWEELVQLYLSLS
;
A
#
# COMPACT_ATOMS: atom_id res chain seq x y z
N MET A 1 -8.48 -3.45 -17.16
CA MET A 1 -8.18 -2.87 -15.86
C MET A 1 -9.33 -3.12 -14.89
N PRO A 2 -9.05 -3.53 -13.67
CA PRO A 2 -10.11 -3.82 -12.70
C PRO A 2 -10.73 -2.53 -12.14
N GLU A 3 -11.78 -2.09 -12.74
CA GLU A 3 -12.41 -0.81 -12.40
C GLU A 3 -13.12 -0.80 -11.07
N GLN A 4 -13.40 -1.97 -10.52
CA GLN A 4 -14.16 -2.08 -9.28
C GLN A 4 -13.27 -2.20 -8.04
N LEU A 5 -11.97 -2.13 -8.21
CA LEU A 5 -11.07 -2.17 -7.05
C LEU A 5 -11.12 -0.85 -6.29
N SER A 6 -11.06 -0.96 -4.96
CA SER A 6 -10.91 0.22 -4.11
C SER A 6 -9.56 0.89 -4.39
N PRO A 7 -9.38 2.18 -4.04
CA PRO A 7 -8.10 2.85 -4.28
C PRO A 7 -6.88 2.10 -3.74
N PRO A 8 -6.88 1.55 -2.51
CA PRO A 8 -5.71 0.79 -2.06
C PRO A 8 -5.40 -0.42 -2.92
N LEU A 9 -6.42 -1.18 -3.33
CA LEU A 9 -6.21 -2.35 -4.18
C LEU A 9 -5.75 -1.95 -5.58
N LEU A 10 -6.33 -0.88 -6.12
CA LEU A 10 -5.91 -0.38 -7.43
C LEU A 10 -4.44 0.08 -7.38
N ALA A 11 -4.03 0.72 -6.28
CA ALA A 11 -2.64 1.12 -6.11
C ALA A 11 -1.73 -0.11 -6.09
N LEU A 12 -2.10 -1.16 -5.36
CA LEU A 12 -1.32 -2.39 -5.34
C LEU A 12 -1.22 -3.03 -6.72
N TRP A 13 -2.30 -2.98 -7.50
CA TRP A 13 -2.31 -3.51 -8.85
C TRP A 13 -1.30 -2.77 -9.73
N HIS A 14 -1.30 -1.42 -9.71
CA HIS A 14 -0.35 -0.63 -10.47
C HIS A 14 1.09 -0.87 -10.01
N ASP A 15 1.30 -0.95 -8.71
CA ASP A 15 2.63 -1.23 -8.17
C ASP A 15 3.13 -2.61 -8.63
N GLY A 16 2.25 -3.60 -8.64
CA GLY A 16 2.59 -4.94 -9.12
C GLY A 16 3.00 -4.97 -10.58
N LYS A 17 2.58 -3.97 -11.35
CA LYS A 17 2.97 -3.82 -12.75
C LYS A 17 4.21 -2.95 -12.93
N GLY A 18 4.83 -2.53 -11.84
CA GLY A 18 6.03 -1.72 -11.90
C GLY A 18 5.76 -0.22 -12.01
N ASP A 19 4.54 0.22 -11.74
CA ASP A 19 4.16 1.64 -11.85
C ASP A 19 3.94 2.24 -10.46
N TRP A 20 5.03 2.44 -9.75
CA TRP A 20 5.02 2.97 -8.39
C TRP A 20 4.38 4.36 -8.32
N LYS A 21 4.70 5.20 -9.29
CA LYS A 21 4.23 6.59 -9.27
C LYS A 21 2.70 6.67 -9.35
N THR A 22 2.09 5.93 -10.27
CA THR A 22 0.63 5.89 -10.37
C THR A 22 0.03 5.31 -9.12
N ALA A 23 0.63 4.25 -8.58
CA ALA A 23 0.15 3.65 -7.33
C ALA A 23 0.13 4.67 -6.21
N HIS A 24 1.22 5.41 -6.03
CA HIS A 24 1.34 6.42 -4.98
C HIS A 24 0.33 7.56 -5.19
N ASP A 25 0.20 8.04 -6.44
CA ASP A 25 -0.70 9.15 -6.74
C ASP A 25 -2.17 8.81 -6.46
N LEU A 26 -2.54 7.54 -6.56
CA LEU A 26 -3.90 7.11 -6.29
C LEU A 26 -4.29 7.22 -4.83
N ILE A 27 -3.33 7.14 -3.91
CA ILE A 27 -3.65 7.03 -2.49
C ILE A 27 -2.97 8.10 -1.62
N ASP A 28 -2.10 8.94 -2.19
CA ASP A 28 -1.31 9.87 -1.39
C ASP A 28 -2.15 10.94 -0.69
N HIS A 29 -3.33 11.24 -1.21
CA HIS A 29 -4.26 12.22 -0.64
C HIS A 29 -5.34 11.60 0.24
N LEU A 30 -5.31 10.28 0.42
CA LEU A 30 -6.32 9.57 1.21
C LEU A 30 -5.79 9.29 2.62
N ASN A 31 -6.70 9.37 3.59
CA ASN A 31 -6.31 9.24 5.00
C ASN A 31 -6.91 8.03 5.71
N ASP A 32 -7.69 7.21 4.99
CA ASP A 32 -8.24 6.00 5.60
C ASP A 32 -7.14 4.98 5.90
N ARG A 33 -7.41 4.05 6.81
CA ARG A 33 -6.40 3.10 7.27
C ARG A 33 -5.85 2.22 6.14
N ALA A 34 -6.73 1.75 5.25
CA ALA A 34 -6.30 0.88 4.16
C ALA A 34 -5.35 1.63 3.21
N SER A 35 -5.71 2.87 2.84
CA SER A 35 -4.85 3.68 1.97
C SER A 35 -3.53 4.02 2.66
N ALA A 36 -3.57 4.34 3.96
CA ALA A 36 -2.37 4.61 4.72
C ALA A 36 -1.45 3.39 4.78
N HIS A 37 -2.03 2.20 4.90
CA HIS A 37 -1.25 0.97 4.95
C HIS A 37 -0.50 0.73 3.63
N VAL A 38 -1.20 0.90 2.50
CA VAL A 38 -0.57 0.77 1.19
C VAL A 38 0.45 1.88 0.96
N HIS A 39 0.14 3.09 1.40
CA HIS A 39 1.06 4.23 1.32
C HIS A 39 2.37 3.93 2.03
N ALA A 40 2.28 3.33 3.24
CA ALA A 40 3.45 2.92 4.00
C ALA A 40 4.29 1.89 3.23
N TYR A 41 3.63 0.90 2.67
CA TYR A 41 4.30 -0.12 1.88
C TYR A 41 5.05 0.51 0.69
N LEU A 42 4.41 1.46 -0.01
CA LEU A 42 5.04 2.11 -1.15
C LEU A 42 6.30 2.89 -0.75
N HIS A 43 6.27 3.58 0.38
CA HIS A 43 7.45 4.27 0.88
C HIS A 43 8.54 3.30 1.33
N ARG A 44 8.15 2.18 1.93
CA ARG A 44 9.11 1.14 2.29
C ARG A 44 9.82 0.60 1.05
N LYS A 45 9.08 0.40 -0.03
CA LYS A 45 9.62 -0.11 -1.29
C LYS A 45 10.64 0.85 -1.90
N GLU A 46 10.39 2.16 -1.81
CA GLU A 46 11.33 3.14 -2.34
C GLU A 46 12.51 3.43 -1.40
N GLY A 47 12.52 2.84 -0.22
CA GLY A 47 13.60 2.99 0.74
C GLY A 47 13.44 4.17 1.68
N ASP A 48 12.29 4.86 1.67
CA ASP A 48 12.01 5.98 2.56
C ASP A 48 11.36 5.46 3.84
N LEU A 49 12.21 4.91 4.71
CA LEU A 49 11.71 4.21 5.90
C LEU A 49 11.07 5.13 6.92
N TRP A 50 11.51 6.39 6.99
CA TRP A 50 10.92 7.36 7.90
C TRP A 50 9.46 7.64 7.52
N ASN A 51 9.19 7.89 6.24
CA ASN A 51 7.82 8.09 5.75
C ASN A 51 7.00 6.80 5.86
N ALA A 52 7.62 5.65 5.61
CA ALA A 52 6.93 4.38 5.77
C ALA A 52 6.42 4.22 7.20
N ASP A 53 7.28 4.48 8.20
CA ASP A 53 6.88 4.36 9.61
C ASP A 53 5.74 5.32 9.95
N TYR A 54 5.79 6.55 9.45
CA TYR A 54 4.72 7.52 9.66
C TYR A 54 3.38 6.97 9.20
N TRP A 55 3.35 6.39 7.99
CA TRP A 55 2.11 5.88 7.43
C TRP A 55 1.67 4.56 8.06
N TYR A 56 2.61 3.69 8.47
CA TYR A 56 2.25 2.50 9.23
C TYR A 56 1.54 2.89 10.53
N GLN A 57 2.04 3.89 11.23
CA GLN A 57 1.41 4.35 12.46
C GLN A 57 0.00 4.87 12.20
N ARG A 58 -0.19 5.63 11.13
CA ARG A 58 -1.52 6.12 10.76
C ARG A 58 -2.47 4.99 10.39
N ALA A 59 -1.95 3.88 9.89
CA ALA A 59 -2.74 2.71 9.58
C ALA A 59 -3.03 1.83 10.79
N GLY A 60 -2.41 2.13 11.93
CA GLY A 60 -2.50 1.29 13.12
C GLY A 60 -1.69 0.02 13.00
N LYS A 61 -0.62 0.06 12.21
CA LYS A 61 0.24 -1.10 11.94
C LYS A 61 1.68 -0.79 12.31
N SER A 62 2.50 -1.84 12.33
CA SER A 62 3.94 -1.72 12.48
C SER A 62 4.62 -2.12 11.18
N ALA A 63 5.81 -1.59 10.93
CA ALA A 63 6.58 -2.00 9.77
C ALA A 63 6.83 -3.52 9.86
N PRO A 64 6.54 -4.28 8.78
CA PRO A 64 6.69 -5.73 8.84
C PRO A 64 8.15 -6.15 8.73
N ASP A 65 8.42 -7.35 9.22
CA ASP A 65 9.75 -7.93 9.20
C ASP A 65 9.84 -9.01 8.13
N GLN A 66 9.29 -8.72 6.96
CA GLN A 66 9.21 -9.67 5.86
C GLN A 66 9.59 -8.98 4.55
N SER A 67 9.72 -9.75 3.47
CA SER A 67 10.08 -9.20 2.16
C SER A 67 8.98 -8.29 1.62
N LEU A 68 9.36 -7.42 0.69
CA LEU A 68 8.40 -6.56 0.01
C LEU A 68 7.36 -7.37 -0.77
N GLU A 69 7.80 -8.45 -1.42
CA GLU A 69 6.88 -9.32 -2.16
C GLU A 69 5.86 -9.96 -1.23
N LYS A 70 6.30 -10.42 -0.07
CA LYS A 70 5.40 -11.04 0.91
C LYS A 70 4.41 -10.02 1.46
N GLU A 71 4.87 -8.82 1.75
CA GLU A 71 3.98 -7.77 2.22
C GLU A 71 2.94 -7.42 1.15
N TRP A 72 3.36 -7.30 -0.11
CA TRP A 72 2.44 -7.01 -1.21
C TRP A 72 1.33 -8.07 -1.29
N GLU A 73 1.71 -9.35 -1.25
CA GLU A 73 0.73 -10.44 -1.29
C GLU A 73 -0.25 -10.36 -0.13
N GLU A 74 0.25 -10.09 1.07
CA GLU A 74 -0.62 -10.02 2.25
C GLU A 74 -1.56 -8.82 2.18
N LEU A 75 -1.08 -7.69 1.68
CA LEU A 75 -1.93 -6.51 1.51
C LEU A 75 -3.06 -6.78 0.51
N VAL A 76 -2.74 -7.44 -0.60
CA VAL A 76 -3.75 -7.79 -1.59
C VAL A 76 -4.81 -8.70 -0.97
N GLN A 77 -4.38 -9.76 -0.29
CA GLN A 77 -5.31 -10.69 0.33
C GLN A 77 -6.16 -10.03 1.40
N LEU A 78 -5.54 -9.19 2.24
CA LEU A 78 -6.26 -8.51 3.32
C LEU A 78 -7.35 -7.61 2.76
N TYR A 79 -7.02 -6.76 1.80
CA TYR A 79 -7.98 -5.78 1.32
C TYR A 79 -8.97 -6.34 0.31
N LEU A 80 -8.64 -7.44 -0.37
CA LEU A 80 -9.63 -8.17 -1.15
C LEU A 80 -10.70 -8.78 -0.26
N SER A 81 -10.31 -9.34 0.89
CA SER A 81 -11.26 -9.98 1.78
C SER A 81 -12.13 -8.97 2.52
N LEU A 82 -11.70 -7.71 2.60
CA LEU A 82 -12.48 -6.65 3.25
C LEU A 82 -13.39 -5.88 2.28
N SER A 83 -13.23 -6.10 1.00
CA SER A 83 -13.99 -5.36 -0.01
C SER A 83 -15.33 -5.98 -0.35
#